data_aca44bafbe183c488b8abecd43e11c4e
#
_entry.id   aca44bafbe183c488b8abecd43e11c4e
#
_cell.length_a   1.000
_cell.length_b   1.000
_cell.length_c   1.000
_cell.angle_alpha   90.00
_cell.angle_beta   90.00
_cell.angle_gamma   90.00
#
_symmetry.space_group_name_H-M   'P 1'
#
loop_
_entity.id
_entity.type
_entity.pdbx_description
1 polymer ?
#
loop_
_entity_poly.entity_id
_entity_poly.type
_entity_poly.pdbx_seq_one_letter_code
_entity_poly.pdbx_strand_id
1 'polypeptide(L)'
;LVAGFDYSFGSDKKVASDLETYFKGQVIVVPPVLDQGEKISSTRIRQAISSGQVKEAANLLGYPLSSRGIVVHGDARGRTIGFPTANLAPIDRTHLPQDGVYVVEVEVLGRRHRGMASVGKNSTFDGTELRFEANIFDFSKDIYGHTIQIFWLDKIREMVKFDSVEALVEQLRQDEIIARQWTR
;
A
#
# COMPACT_ATOMS: atom_id res chain seq x y z
N LEU A 1 -12.59 -28.71 16.62
CA LEU A 1 -12.36 -28.17 15.27
C LEU A 1 -12.90 -26.76 15.20
N VAL A 2 -12.12 -25.83 14.58
CA VAL A 2 -12.55 -24.44 14.34
C VAL A 2 -12.53 -24.21 12.84
N ALA A 3 -13.61 -23.68 12.28
CA ALA A 3 -13.73 -23.38 10.86
C ALA A 3 -14.43 -22.02 10.64
N GLY A 4 -14.04 -21.30 9.60
CA GLY A 4 -14.80 -20.12 9.17
C GLY A 4 -16.16 -20.51 8.59
N PHE A 5 -17.14 -19.63 8.67
CA PHE A 5 -18.50 -19.87 8.16
C PHE A 5 -18.56 -20.21 6.67
N ASP A 6 -17.58 -19.76 5.90
CA ASP A 6 -17.48 -19.99 4.44
C ASP A 6 -16.49 -21.11 4.08
N TYR A 7 -16.05 -21.88 5.07
CA TYR A 7 -15.23 -23.05 4.83
C TYR A 7 -16.01 -24.11 4.06
N SER A 8 -15.39 -24.64 3.02
CA SER A 8 -15.93 -25.74 2.25
C SER A 8 -14.92 -26.89 2.16
N PHE A 9 -15.42 -28.14 2.16
CA PHE A 9 -14.59 -29.33 2.14
C PHE A 9 -15.20 -30.46 1.32
N GLY A 10 -14.40 -31.43 0.94
CA GLY A 10 -14.81 -32.55 0.09
C GLY A 10 -14.94 -32.15 -1.38
N SER A 11 -15.04 -33.15 -2.26
CA SER A 11 -15.29 -32.96 -3.69
C SER A 11 -16.68 -32.40 -3.99
N ASP A 12 -17.63 -32.65 -3.08
CA ASP A 12 -19.02 -32.20 -3.11
C ASP A 12 -19.26 -30.83 -2.47
N LYS A 13 -18.16 -30.12 -2.08
CA LYS A 13 -18.16 -28.76 -1.51
C LYS A 13 -19.13 -28.59 -0.33
N LYS A 14 -19.12 -29.53 0.61
CA LYS A 14 -19.85 -29.41 1.87
C LYS A 14 -19.45 -28.17 2.62
N VAL A 15 -20.37 -27.59 3.38
CA VAL A 15 -20.18 -26.31 4.08
C VAL A 15 -19.84 -26.53 5.56
N ALA A 16 -19.41 -25.47 6.23
CA ALA A 16 -18.94 -25.52 7.62
C ALA A 16 -19.96 -26.14 8.59
N SER A 17 -21.26 -25.94 8.39
CA SER A 17 -22.32 -26.54 9.20
C SER A 17 -22.39 -28.07 9.10
N ASP A 18 -21.90 -28.65 8.01
CA ASP A 18 -21.89 -30.11 7.83
C ASP A 18 -20.77 -30.79 8.63
N LEU A 19 -19.81 -30.03 9.14
CA LEU A 19 -18.65 -30.59 9.88
C LEU A 19 -19.07 -31.42 11.09
N GLU A 20 -20.14 -31.07 11.79
CA GLU A 20 -20.64 -31.80 12.94
C GLU A 20 -21.02 -33.25 12.61
N THR A 21 -21.42 -33.51 11.36
CA THR A 21 -21.72 -34.84 10.87
C THR A 21 -20.50 -35.72 10.68
N TYR A 22 -19.36 -35.12 10.40
CA TYR A 22 -18.10 -35.80 10.05
C TYR A 22 -17.07 -35.80 11.17
N PHE A 23 -17.23 -34.91 12.16
CA PHE A 23 -16.26 -34.77 13.27
C PHE A 23 -16.90 -35.08 14.62
N LYS A 24 -16.37 -36.10 15.32
CA LYS A 24 -16.90 -36.58 16.61
C LYS A 24 -16.47 -35.71 17.81
N GLY A 25 -16.17 -34.45 17.63
CA GLY A 25 -15.75 -33.53 18.69
C GLY A 25 -16.49 -32.20 18.57
N GLN A 26 -16.09 -31.25 19.42
CA GLN A 26 -16.66 -29.91 19.35
C GLN A 26 -16.27 -29.22 18.04
N VAL A 27 -17.27 -28.70 17.32
CA VAL A 27 -17.11 -27.87 16.14
C VAL A 27 -17.49 -26.43 16.49
N ILE A 28 -16.63 -25.48 16.19
CA ILE A 28 -16.88 -24.05 16.33
C ILE A 28 -16.85 -23.43 14.94
N VAL A 29 -17.96 -22.93 14.48
CA VAL A 29 -18.05 -22.16 13.23
C VAL A 29 -17.92 -20.68 13.56
N VAL A 30 -16.84 -20.06 13.09
CA VAL A 30 -16.56 -18.64 13.32
C VAL A 30 -17.40 -17.80 12.35
N PRO A 31 -18.26 -16.88 12.84
CA PRO A 31 -19.09 -16.04 12.00
C PRO A 31 -18.23 -15.03 11.21
N PRO A 32 -18.78 -14.43 10.11
CA PRO A 32 -18.08 -13.36 9.39
C PRO A 32 -17.93 -12.13 10.26
N VAL A 33 -16.79 -11.44 10.11
CA VAL A 33 -16.65 -10.06 10.55
C VAL A 33 -17.23 -9.17 9.47
N LEU A 34 -18.11 -8.26 9.86
CA LEU A 34 -18.81 -7.37 8.95
C LEU A 34 -18.32 -5.94 9.11
N ASP A 35 -18.24 -5.22 8.02
CA ASP A 35 -18.08 -3.79 7.93
C ASP A 35 -19.22 -3.21 7.08
N GLN A 36 -20.01 -2.30 7.65
CA GLN A 36 -21.21 -1.72 7.02
C GLN A 36 -22.20 -2.76 6.47
N GLY A 37 -22.32 -3.92 7.12
CA GLY A 37 -23.19 -5.02 6.71
C GLY A 37 -22.60 -5.95 5.67
N GLU A 38 -21.44 -5.67 5.13
CA GLU A 38 -20.71 -6.52 4.20
C GLU A 38 -19.57 -7.29 4.88
N LYS A 39 -19.35 -8.53 4.45
CA LYS A 39 -18.24 -9.36 4.92
C LYS A 39 -16.89 -8.73 4.60
N ILE A 40 -16.03 -8.62 5.62
CA ILE A 40 -14.61 -8.36 5.40
C ILE A 40 -13.98 -9.62 4.78
N SER A 41 -13.35 -9.47 3.62
CA SER A 41 -12.71 -10.57 2.89
C SER A 41 -11.42 -10.13 2.21
N SER A 42 -10.54 -11.10 1.96
CA SER A 42 -9.30 -10.85 1.20
C SER A 42 -9.57 -10.28 -0.20
N THR A 43 -10.70 -10.65 -0.82
CA THR A 43 -11.10 -10.12 -2.12
C THR A 43 -11.44 -8.64 -2.03
N ARG A 44 -12.27 -8.23 -1.06
CA ARG A 44 -12.63 -6.82 -0.84
C ARG A 44 -11.40 -5.97 -0.50
N ILE A 45 -10.51 -6.50 0.37
CA ILE A 45 -9.26 -5.81 0.71
C ILE A 45 -8.37 -5.62 -0.53
N ARG A 46 -8.15 -6.67 -1.33
CA ARG A 46 -7.34 -6.57 -2.56
C ARG A 46 -7.95 -5.58 -3.56
N GLN A 47 -9.27 -5.55 -3.68
CA GLN A 47 -9.98 -4.61 -4.54
C GLN A 47 -9.73 -3.15 -4.08
N ALA A 48 -9.85 -2.87 -2.79
CA ALA A 48 -9.54 -1.55 -2.23
C ALA A 48 -8.09 -1.14 -2.51
N ILE A 49 -7.12 -2.06 -2.34
CA ILE A 49 -5.71 -1.80 -2.65
C ILE A 49 -5.52 -1.52 -4.14
N SER A 50 -6.07 -2.35 -5.03
CA SER A 50 -5.91 -2.22 -6.48
C SER A 50 -6.61 -1.00 -7.08
N SER A 51 -7.58 -0.44 -6.39
CA SER A 51 -8.25 0.83 -6.74
C SER A 51 -7.67 2.06 -6.02
N GLY A 52 -6.57 1.89 -5.28
CA GLY A 52 -5.90 2.98 -4.57
C GLY A 52 -6.61 3.47 -3.31
N GLN A 53 -7.65 2.79 -2.88
CA GLN A 53 -8.43 3.12 -1.66
C GLN A 53 -7.72 2.58 -0.41
N VAL A 54 -6.50 3.07 -0.15
CA VAL A 54 -5.64 2.57 0.93
C VAL A 54 -6.23 2.80 2.32
N LYS A 55 -7.02 3.86 2.48
CA LYS A 55 -7.73 4.15 3.73
C LYS A 55 -8.83 3.12 4.00
N GLU A 56 -9.61 2.76 2.98
CA GLU A 56 -10.59 1.67 3.05
C GLU A 56 -9.90 0.33 3.34
N ALA A 57 -8.81 0.03 2.63
CA ALA A 57 -8.03 -1.17 2.90
C ALA A 57 -7.53 -1.22 4.35
N ALA A 58 -7.09 -0.09 4.92
CA ALA A 58 -6.65 0.00 6.30
C ALA A 58 -7.80 -0.23 7.29
N ASN A 59 -8.99 0.30 7.01
CA ASN A 59 -10.19 0.06 7.83
C ASN A 59 -10.55 -1.43 7.85
N LEU A 60 -10.53 -2.09 6.69
CA LEU A 60 -10.84 -3.51 6.57
C LEU A 60 -9.77 -4.41 7.20
N LEU A 61 -8.50 -4.01 7.16
CA LEU A 61 -7.37 -4.73 7.77
C LEU A 61 -7.30 -4.52 9.30
N GLY A 62 -7.75 -3.37 9.79
CA GLY A 62 -7.54 -2.91 11.16
C GLY A 62 -6.15 -2.26 11.39
N TYR A 63 -5.34 -2.12 10.34
CA TYR A 63 -4.02 -1.48 10.36
C TYR A 63 -3.67 -0.94 8.97
N PRO A 64 -2.76 0.05 8.86
CA PRO A 64 -2.36 0.60 7.56
C PRO A 64 -1.70 -0.46 6.68
N LEU A 65 -2.09 -0.51 5.40
CA LEU A 65 -1.36 -1.27 4.40
C LEU A 65 0.11 -0.83 4.42
N SER A 66 1.03 -1.77 4.35
CA SER A 66 2.45 -1.44 4.27
C SER A 66 3.17 -2.22 3.18
N SER A 67 4.19 -1.58 2.62
CA SER A 67 5.06 -2.14 1.59
C SER A 67 6.52 -1.93 1.97
N ARG A 68 7.38 -2.89 1.69
CA ARG A 68 8.83 -2.78 1.95
C ARG A 68 9.61 -2.72 0.65
N GLY A 69 10.70 -1.97 0.67
CA GLY A 69 11.62 -1.90 -0.45
C GLY A 69 13.04 -1.61 0.00
N ILE A 70 14.00 -2.00 -0.81
CA ILE A 70 15.40 -1.59 -0.66
C ILE A 70 15.58 -0.28 -1.41
N VAL A 71 16.22 0.70 -0.77
CA VAL A 71 16.55 1.97 -1.42
C VAL A 71 17.65 1.74 -2.43
N VAL A 72 17.37 2.04 -3.68
CA VAL A 72 18.27 1.89 -4.83
C VAL A 72 18.61 3.23 -5.46
N HIS A 73 19.68 3.26 -6.26
CA HIS A 73 19.98 4.42 -7.08
C HIS A 73 18.93 4.59 -8.17
N GLY A 74 18.48 5.81 -8.37
CA GLY A 74 17.59 6.23 -9.44
C GLY A 74 18.17 7.44 -10.17
N ASP A 75 17.33 8.09 -10.99
CA ASP A 75 17.75 9.24 -11.82
C ASP A 75 18.16 10.49 -11.00
N ALA A 76 17.89 10.50 -9.70
CA ALA A 76 18.17 11.61 -8.77
C ALA A 76 17.57 12.99 -9.19
N ARG A 77 16.59 12.99 -10.12
CA ARG A 77 15.96 14.22 -10.65
C ARG A 77 15.25 15.02 -9.55
N GLY A 78 14.61 14.35 -8.60
CA GLY A 78 13.93 15.02 -7.49
C GLY A 78 14.84 15.93 -6.67
N ARG A 79 16.12 15.54 -6.52
CA ARG A 79 17.10 16.36 -5.78
C ARG A 79 17.37 17.71 -6.45
N THR A 80 17.37 17.77 -7.79
CA THR A 80 17.65 19.02 -8.54
C THR A 80 16.49 20.01 -8.47
N ILE A 81 15.28 19.54 -8.15
CA ILE A 81 14.07 20.36 -8.05
C ILE A 81 13.60 20.58 -6.61
N GLY A 82 14.40 20.17 -5.61
CA GLY A 82 14.11 20.38 -4.19
C GLY A 82 13.23 19.31 -3.53
N PHE A 83 12.91 18.22 -4.24
CA PHE A 83 12.12 17.10 -3.74
C PHE A 83 12.90 15.78 -3.84
N PRO A 84 13.93 15.59 -2.98
CA PRO A 84 14.71 14.35 -3.02
C PRO A 84 13.82 13.13 -2.73
N THR A 85 13.91 12.09 -3.55
CA THR A 85 13.17 10.85 -3.39
C THR A 85 14.11 9.67 -3.20
N ALA A 86 13.71 8.73 -2.36
CA ALA A 86 14.27 7.39 -2.29
C ALA A 86 13.55 6.52 -3.33
N ASN A 87 14.31 5.98 -4.28
CA ASN A 87 13.80 4.99 -5.22
C ASN A 87 13.82 3.62 -4.56
N LEU A 88 12.76 2.84 -4.71
CA LEU A 88 12.56 1.59 -3.99
C LEU A 88 12.42 0.41 -4.94
N ALA A 89 13.27 -0.59 -4.75
CA ALA A 89 13.07 -1.91 -5.30
C ALA A 89 12.17 -2.70 -4.32
N PRO A 90 10.94 -3.08 -4.72
CA PRO A 90 10.05 -3.83 -3.84
C PRO A 90 10.67 -5.15 -3.38
N ILE A 91 10.52 -5.48 -2.10
CA ILE A 91 10.95 -6.76 -1.53
C ILE A 91 9.73 -7.65 -1.40
N ASP A 92 9.91 -8.94 -1.65
CA ASP A 92 8.88 -9.98 -1.53
C ASP A 92 7.68 -9.74 -2.47
N ARG A 93 6.59 -10.46 -2.21
CA ARG A 93 5.29 -10.26 -2.88
C ARG A 93 4.54 -9.08 -2.26
N THR A 94 5.22 -7.94 -2.11
CA THR A 94 4.62 -6.72 -1.57
C THR A 94 3.47 -6.26 -2.45
N HIS A 95 2.29 -6.06 -1.86
CA HIS A 95 1.19 -5.41 -2.54
C HIS A 95 1.44 -3.90 -2.55
N LEU A 96 1.57 -3.33 -3.74
CA LEU A 96 1.55 -1.89 -3.95
C LEU A 96 0.12 -1.45 -4.28
N PRO A 97 -0.31 -0.26 -3.87
CA PRO A 97 -1.59 0.30 -4.29
C PRO A 97 -1.58 0.65 -5.79
N GLN A 98 -2.74 1.06 -6.31
CA GLN A 98 -2.86 1.60 -7.66
C GLN A 98 -1.85 2.72 -7.92
N ASP A 99 -1.51 2.93 -9.19
CA ASP A 99 -0.69 4.08 -9.62
C ASP A 99 -1.27 5.39 -9.07
N GLY A 100 -0.42 6.23 -8.49
CA GLY A 100 -0.84 7.48 -7.85
C GLY A 100 0.19 8.05 -6.89
N VAL A 101 -0.17 9.18 -6.27
CA VAL A 101 0.60 9.83 -5.20
C VAL A 101 -0.17 9.71 -3.90
N TYR A 102 0.52 9.40 -2.82
CA TYR A 102 -0.06 9.02 -1.54
C TYR A 102 0.61 9.73 -0.37
N VAL A 103 -0.19 10.01 0.66
CA VAL A 103 0.30 10.33 2.00
C VAL A 103 0.82 9.05 2.64
N VAL A 104 2.02 9.10 3.20
CA VAL A 104 2.64 7.93 3.82
C VAL A 104 3.33 8.27 5.15
N GLU A 105 3.53 7.25 5.97
CA GLU A 105 4.60 7.19 6.95
C GLU A 105 5.70 6.27 6.44
N VAL A 106 6.94 6.66 6.63
CA VAL A 106 8.13 5.90 6.23
C VAL A 106 8.89 5.50 7.46
N GLU A 107 9.05 4.20 7.70
CA GLU A 107 9.93 3.69 8.74
C GLU A 107 11.31 3.44 8.15
N VAL A 108 12.28 4.18 8.65
CA VAL A 108 13.68 4.14 8.23
C VAL A 108 14.61 4.32 9.43
N LEU A 109 15.67 3.53 9.53
CA LEU A 109 16.62 3.57 10.64
C LEU A 109 15.94 3.51 12.03
N GLY A 110 14.86 2.73 12.16
CA GLY A 110 14.10 2.55 13.39
C GLY A 110 13.22 3.73 13.81
N ARG A 111 13.00 4.71 12.93
CA ARG A 111 12.12 5.87 13.18
C ARG A 111 11.11 6.04 12.06
N ARG A 112 9.93 6.55 12.43
CA ARG A 112 8.90 6.91 11.47
C ARG A 112 8.95 8.39 11.13
N HIS A 113 8.83 8.68 9.86
CA HIS A 113 8.78 10.01 9.28
C HIS A 113 7.53 10.14 8.43
N ARG A 114 6.94 11.32 8.41
CA ARG A 114 5.91 11.66 7.44
C ARG A 114 6.55 11.81 6.06
N GLY A 115 5.80 11.47 5.01
CA GLY A 115 6.25 11.63 3.64
C GLY A 115 5.12 11.56 2.64
N MET A 116 5.47 11.64 1.40
CA MET A 116 4.63 11.29 0.26
C MET A 116 5.34 10.24 -0.59
N ALA A 117 4.58 9.33 -1.19
CA ALA A 117 5.13 8.31 -2.06
C ALA A 117 4.35 8.24 -3.37
N SER A 118 5.03 7.88 -4.44
CA SER A 118 4.43 7.63 -5.74
C SER A 118 4.64 6.19 -6.18
N VAL A 119 3.59 5.63 -6.76
CA VAL A 119 3.63 4.37 -7.50
C VAL A 119 3.19 4.68 -8.92
N GLY A 120 3.94 4.21 -9.90
CA GLY A 120 3.58 4.41 -11.30
C GLY A 120 4.33 3.46 -12.21
N LYS A 121 3.83 3.35 -13.44
CA LYS A 121 4.46 2.58 -14.49
C LYS A 121 4.93 3.51 -15.59
N ASN A 122 6.22 3.49 -15.90
CA ASN A 122 6.72 4.13 -17.10
C ASN A 122 6.71 3.12 -18.26
N SER A 123 6.02 3.48 -19.34
CA SER A 123 6.17 2.75 -20.61
C SER A 123 7.51 3.14 -21.23
N THR A 124 8.45 2.22 -21.27
CA THR A 124 9.70 2.35 -22.00
C THR A 124 9.62 1.54 -23.29
N PHE A 125 10.57 1.73 -24.23
CA PHE A 125 10.62 0.96 -25.49
C PHE A 125 10.78 -0.56 -25.25
N ASP A 126 11.33 -0.97 -24.10
CA ASP A 126 11.58 -2.38 -23.74
C ASP A 126 10.60 -2.95 -22.70
N GLY A 127 9.53 -2.21 -22.33
CA GLY A 127 8.55 -2.70 -21.37
C GLY A 127 8.00 -1.62 -20.42
N THR A 128 7.38 -2.09 -19.35
CA THR A 128 6.81 -1.23 -18.32
C THR A 128 7.66 -1.30 -17.06
N GLU A 129 8.38 -0.25 -16.76
CA GLU A 129 9.17 -0.15 -15.54
C GLU A 129 8.30 0.36 -14.39
N LEU A 130 8.26 -0.39 -13.29
CA LEU A 130 7.61 0.04 -12.06
C LEU A 130 8.48 1.09 -11.36
N ARG A 131 7.93 2.29 -11.12
CA ARG A 131 8.52 3.30 -10.28
C ARG A 131 7.81 3.32 -8.92
N PHE A 132 8.59 3.14 -7.89
CA PHE A 132 8.15 3.23 -6.52
C PHE A 132 9.13 4.15 -5.78
N GLU A 133 8.66 5.36 -5.49
CA GLU A 133 9.49 6.43 -4.93
C GLU A 133 8.85 7.00 -3.66
N ALA A 134 9.66 7.41 -2.69
CA ALA A 134 9.21 8.08 -1.48
C ALA A 134 10.04 9.34 -1.20
N ASN A 135 9.38 10.48 -1.02
CA ASN A 135 9.95 11.68 -0.45
C ASN A 135 9.69 11.66 1.06
N ILE A 136 10.75 11.59 1.85
CA ILE A 136 10.71 11.50 3.32
C ILE A 136 10.91 12.89 3.88
N PHE A 137 9.93 13.45 4.56
CA PHE A 137 9.99 14.81 5.06
C PHE A 137 11.00 14.95 6.21
N ASP A 138 11.72 16.06 6.21
CA ASP A 138 12.67 16.43 7.25
C ASP A 138 13.76 15.36 7.47
N PHE A 139 14.17 14.71 6.37
CA PHE A 139 15.14 13.62 6.37
C PHE A 139 16.21 13.84 5.30
N SER A 140 17.51 13.80 5.69
CA SER A 140 18.65 14.10 4.81
C SER A 140 19.77 13.07 4.84
N LYS A 141 19.56 11.92 5.54
CA LYS A 141 20.61 10.90 5.66
C LYS A 141 20.69 10.07 4.36
N ASP A 142 21.91 9.57 4.10
CA ASP A 142 22.11 8.55 3.08
C ASP A 142 21.55 7.21 3.58
N ILE A 143 20.69 6.59 2.76
CA ILE A 143 20.00 5.34 3.06
C ILE A 143 20.04 4.35 1.90
N TYR A 144 20.93 4.51 0.94
CA TYR A 144 21.11 3.52 -0.12
C TYR A 144 21.42 2.13 0.45
N GLY A 145 20.82 1.10 -0.12
CA GLY A 145 20.94 -0.28 0.34
C GLY A 145 20.14 -0.62 1.61
N HIS A 146 19.58 0.38 2.30
CA HIS A 146 18.72 0.12 3.46
C HIS A 146 17.34 -0.35 3.03
N THR A 147 16.77 -1.25 3.81
CA THR A 147 15.35 -1.59 3.72
C THR A 147 14.53 -0.56 4.47
N ILE A 148 13.51 -0.01 3.83
CA ILE A 148 12.53 0.87 4.45
C ILE A 148 11.13 0.30 4.31
N GLN A 149 10.22 0.70 5.19
CA GLN A 149 8.81 0.31 5.17
C GLN A 149 7.94 1.54 4.97
N ILE A 150 7.06 1.46 3.98
CA ILE A 150 6.09 2.51 3.65
C ILE A 150 4.74 2.09 4.19
N PHE A 151 4.10 2.91 5.00
CA PHE A 151 2.73 2.75 5.48
C PHE A 151 1.84 3.71 4.70
N TRP A 152 0.93 3.15 3.91
CA TRP A 152 0.01 3.90 3.05
C TRP A 152 -1.15 4.43 3.89
N LEU A 153 -1.38 5.74 3.87
CA LEU A 153 -2.37 6.39 4.71
C LEU A 153 -3.57 6.89 3.94
N ASP A 154 -3.33 7.62 2.84
CA ASP A 154 -4.39 8.16 1.99
C ASP A 154 -3.88 8.42 0.57
N LYS A 155 -4.77 8.49 -0.41
CA LYS A 155 -4.43 8.85 -1.78
C LYS A 155 -4.57 10.37 -1.95
N ILE A 156 -3.50 11.02 -2.44
CA ILE A 156 -3.52 12.45 -2.75
C ILE A 156 -4.15 12.66 -4.13
N ARG A 157 -3.65 11.94 -5.14
CA ARG A 157 -4.09 12.08 -6.53
C ARG A 157 -3.62 10.92 -7.42
N GLU A 158 -4.18 10.90 -8.64
CA GLU A 158 -3.69 10.05 -9.72
C GLU A 158 -2.34 10.57 -10.28
N MET A 159 -1.64 9.70 -11.02
CA MET A 159 -0.46 10.11 -11.77
C MET A 159 -0.87 11.03 -12.93
N VAL A 160 -0.17 12.15 -13.08
CA VAL A 160 -0.40 13.16 -14.14
C VAL A 160 0.91 13.44 -14.86
N LYS A 161 0.85 13.68 -16.16
CA LYS A 161 1.98 14.22 -16.93
C LYS A 161 1.98 15.74 -16.83
N PHE A 162 3.17 16.32 -16.74
CA PHE A 162 3.37 17.77 -16.67
C PHE A 162 4.10 18.24 -17.91
N ASP A 163 3.68 19.39 -18.43
CA ASP A 163 4.27 19.99 -19.64
C ASP A 163 5.55 20.77 -19.33
N SER A 164 5.82 21.06 -18.04
CA SER A 164 7.02 21.77 -17.61
C SER A 164 7.49 21.31 -16.23
N VAL A 165 8.77 21.58 -15.92
CA VAL A 165 9.35 21.30 -14.60
C VAL A 165 8.72 22.21 -13.54
N GLU A 166 8.40 23.44 -13.86
CA GLU A 166 7.76 24.40 -12.96
C GLU A 166 6.37 23.91 -12.52
N ALA A 167 5.56 23.40 -13.46
CA ALA A 167 4.25 22.83 -13.17
C ALA A 167 4.36 21.58 -12.26
N LEU A 168 5.36 20.74 -12.50
CA LEU A 168 5.65 19.60 -11.63
C LEU A 168 6.02 20.06 -10.21
N VAL A 169 6.92 21.03 -10.07
CA VAL A 169 7.37 21.55 -8.76
C VAL A 169 6.20 22.16 -8.00
N GLU A 170 5.34 22.92 -8.66
CA GLU A 170 4.15 23.50 -8.02
C GLU A 170 3.19 22.42 -7.53
N GLN A 171 2.96 21.39 -8.33
CA GLN A 171 2.13 20.26 -7.88
C GLN A 171 2.75 19.49 -6.71
N LEU A 172 4.06 19.28 -6.72
CA LEU A 172 4.76 18.61 -5.60
C LEU A 172 4.67 19.41 -4.30
N ARG A 173 4.68 20.77 -4.37
CA ARG A 173 4.45 21.62 -3.19
C ARG A 173 3.04 21.46 -2.63
N GLN A 174 2.04 21.39 -3.51
CA GLN A 174 0.65 21.15 -3.10
C GLN A 174 0.50 19.76 -2.48
N ASP A 175 1.08 18.73 -3.08
CA ASP A 175 1.08 17.37 -2.55
C ASP A 175 1.74 17.32 -1.16
N GLU A 176 2.86 18.02 -0.96
CA GLU A 176 3.55 18.10 0.33
C GLU A 176 2.69 18.78 1.40
N ILE A 177 2.00 19.89 1.05
CA ILE A 177 1.09 20.58 1.97
C ILE A 177 -0.03 19.63 2.41
N ILE A 178 -0.67 18.93 1.48
CA ILE A 178 -1.70 17.95 1.77
C ILE A 178 -1.16 16.86 2.69
N ALA A 179 0.02 16.31 2.38
CA ALA A 179 0.60 15.23 3.16
C ALA A 179 1.01 15.67 4.57
N ARG A 180 1.52 16.89 4.74
CA ARG A 180 1.88 17.44 6.07
C ARG A 180 0.65 17.75 6.93
N GLN A 181 -0.44 18.22 6.32
CA GLN A 181 -1.68 18.56 7.01
C GLN A 181 -2.58 17.36 7.26
N TRP A 182 -2.29 16.21 6.67
CA TRP A 182 -3.12 15.02 6.79
C TRP A 182 -3.19 14.54 8.26
N THR A 183 -4.41 14.31 8.74
CA THR A 183 -4.73 13.74 10.05
C THR A 183 -5.60 12.49 9.87
N ARG A 184 -5.49 11.54 10.78
CA ARG A 184 -6.32 10.33 10.78
C ARG A 184 -7.78 10.63 11.06
#